data_5d374795ac5bb41bb19680983456c312
#
_entry.id   5d374795ac5bb41bb19680983456c312
#
_cell.length_a   1.000
_cell.length_b   1.000
_cell.length_c   1.000
_cell.angle_alpha   90.00
_cell.angle_beta   90.00
_cell.angle_gamma   90.00
#
_symmetry.space_group_name_H-M   'P 1'
#
loop_
_entity.id
_entity.type
_entity.pdbx_description
1 polymer ?
#
loop_
_entity_poly.entity_id
_entity_poly.type
_entity_poly.pdbx_seq_one_letter_code
_entity_poly.pdbx_strand_id
1 'polypeptide(L)'
;LIKRLFELEVPEIADGIVEIKSCAREPGHRTKIAVWSNDPNVDPVGACVGASGARVRMIVNELRGEKIDIVPFSEEPEEFVSKALSPAKVQEVRIDMETGTADVIVPDYQLSLAIGKEGQNARLSARLTGWRIDIKSETQQAEEDAYQNVDWAEGEWVEDPETGEQVWQPAEGGPALSAEEWEATSD
;
A
#
# COMPACT_ATOMS: atom_id res chain seq x y z
N LEU A 1 -7.14 16.47 -17.22
CA LEU A 1 -8.30 17.05 -16.54
C LEU A 1 -7.97 17.41 -15.08
N ILE A 2 -7.63 16.43 -14.23
CA ILE A 2 -7.41 16.66 -12.79
C ILE A 2 -6.37 17.74 -12.52
N LYS A 3 -5.18 17.65 -13.12
CA LYS A 3 -4.13 18.66 -12.96
C LYS A 3 -4.60 20.06 -13.32
N ARG A 4 -5.40 20.18 -14.36
CA ARG A 4 -5.94 21.48 -14.80
C ARG A 4 -6.95 22.06 -13.82
N LEU A 5 -7.80 21.21 -13.22
CA LEU A 5 -8.75 21.67 -12.19
C LEU A 5 -8.02 22.19 -10.95
N PHE A 6 -6.97 21.48 -10.50
CA PHE A 6 -6.14 21.95 -9.39
C PHE A 6 -5.40 23.24 -9.72
N GLU A 7 -4.89 23.39 -10.93
CA GLU A 7 -4.23 24.60 -11.38
C GLU A 7 -5.16 25.82 -11.34
N LEU A 8 -6.43 25.62 -11.64
CA LEU A 8 -7.44 26.71 -11.58
C LEU A 8 -7.84 27.08 -10.14
N GLU A 9 -7.92 26.09 -9.24
CA GLU A 9 -8.38 26.31 -7.85
C GLU A 9 -7.25 26.63 -6.86
N VAL A 10 -6.01 26.23 -7.16
CA VAL A 10 -4.87 26.35 -6.26
C VAL A 10 -3.84 27.32 -6.86
N PRO A 11 -3.79 28.58 -6.36
CA PRO A 11 -2.85 29.59 -6.85
C PRO A 11 -1.39 29.15 -6.76
N GLU A 12 -1.01 28.41 -5.73
CA GLU A 12 0.35 27.92 -5.52
C GLU A 12 0.78 26.92 -6.62
N ILE A 13 -0.17 26.18 -7.21
CA ILE A 13 0.09 25.32 -8.38
C ILE A 13 0.24 26.17 -9.64
N ALA A 14 -0.63 27.14 -9.85
CA ALA A 14 -0.55 28.05 -10.99
C ALA A 14 0.78 28.83 -11.02
N ASP A 15 1.29 29.20 -9.84
CA ASP A 15 2.55 29.92 -9.67
C ASP A 15 3.80 29.01 -9.71
N GLY A 16 3.62 27.70 -9.81
CA GLY A 16 4.71 26.73 -9.85
C GLY A 16 5.39 26.44 -8.52
N ILE A 17 4.84 26.92 -7.40
CA ILE A 17 5.36 26.65 -6.05
C ILE A 17 5.04 25.23 -5.63
N VAL A 18 3.81 24.81 -5.86
CA VAL A 18 3.33 23.44 -5.62
C VAL A 18 3.21 22.71 -6.96
N GLU A 19 3.67 21.47 -6.99
CA GLU A 19 3.61 20.60 -8.17
C GLU A 19 2.83 19.33 -7.89
N ILE A 20 2.04 18.89 -8.87
CA ILE A 20 1.46 17.54 -8.88
C ILE A 20 2.46 16.60 -9.56
N LYS A 21 3.12 15.77 -8.77
CA LYS A 21 4.15 14.83 -9.23
C LYS A 21 3.57 13.64 -9.97
N SER A 22 2.43 13.13 -9.50
CA SER A 22 1.72 12.01 -10.13
C SER A 22 0.24 12.08 -9.84
N CYS A 23 -0.53 11.36 -10.64
CA CYS A 23 -1.98 11.29 -10.52
C CYS A 23 -2.45 9.90 -10.96
N ALA A 24 -3.30 9.29 -10.15
CA ALA A 24 -3.99 8.05 -10.48
C ALA A 24 -5.49 8.25 -10.33
N ARG A 25 -6.24 7.88 -11.35
CA ARG A 25 -7.68 8.16 -11.42
C ARG A 25 -8.49 6.97 -11.90
N GLU A 26 -9.59 6.73 -11.20
CA GLU A 26 -10.73 5.95 -11.69
C GLU A 26 -11.92 6.91 -11.87
N PRO A 27 -12.22 7.31 -13.13
CA PRO A 27 -13.23 8.32 -13.41
C PRO A 27 -14.58 8.00 -12.79
N GLY A 28 -15.19 8.99 -12.15
CA GLY A 28 -16.47 8.86 -11.46
C GLY A 28 -16.40 8.20 -10.09
N HIS A 29 -15.25 7.69 -9.68
CA HIS A 29 -15.08 6.97 -8.40
C HIS A 29 -14.10 7.68 -7.47
N ARG A 30 -12.81 7.64 -7.79
CA ARG A 30 -11.77 8.18 -6.92
C ARG A 30 -10.53 8.59 -7.71
N THR A 31 -9.86 9.61 -7.20
CA THR A 31 -8.56 10.09 -7.69
C THR A 31 -7.59 10.24 -6.52
N LYS A 32 -6.35 9.85 -6.73
CA LYS A 32 -5.23 10.17 -5.84
C LYS A 32 -4.24 11.05 -6.60
N ILE A 33 -3.77 12.12 -5.96
CA ILE A 33 -2.69 12.97 -6.47
C ILE A 33 -1.55 13.02 -5.48
N ALA A 34 -0.33 13.05 -5.99
CA ALA A 34 0.88 13.25 -5.18
C ALA A 34 1.40 14.67 -5.44
N VAL A 35 1.57 15.43 -4.37
CA VAL A 35 1.94 16.85 -4.43
C VAL A 35 3.26 17.11 -3.71
N TRP A 36 3.99 18.07 -4.23
CA TRP A 36 5.29 18.49 -3.75
C TRP A 36 5.36 20.03 -3.71
N SER A 37 6.11 20.59 -2.78
CA SER A 37 6.38 22.03 -2.75
C SER A 37 7.86 22.31 -3.00
N ASN A 38 8.13 23.27 -3.87
CA ASN A 38 9.47 23.82 -4.12
C ASN A 38 9.89 24.83 -3.04
N ASP A 39 8.94 25.30 -2.23
CA ASP A 39 9.19 26.20 -1.10
C ASP A 39 8.97 25.44 0.22
N PRO A 40 10.01 25.31 1.09
CA PRO A 40 9.89 24.58 2.35
C PRO A 40 8.90 25.22 3.34
N ASN A 41 8.52 26.49 3.15
CA ASN A 41 7.53 27.18 3.98
C ASN A 41 6.08 26.95 3.51
N VAL A 42 5.87 26.32 2.37
CA VAL A 42 4.54 26.01 1.84
C VAL A 42 4.24 24.54 1.99
N ASP A 43 3.16 24.24 2.71
CA ASP A 43 2.61 22.88 2.81
C ASP A 43 1.83 22.54 1.54
N PRO A 44 2.31 21.59 0.71
CA PRO A 44 1.67 21.28 -0.55
C PRO A 44 0.29 20.66 -0.38
N VAL A 45 0.11 19.81 0.63
CA VAL A 45 -1.20 19.18 0.92
C VAL A 45 -2.18 20.22 1.42
N GLY A 46 -1.78 21.06 2.37
CA GLY A 46 -2.60 22.15 2.91
C GLY A 46 -3.02 23.15 1.84
N ALA A 47 -2.12 23.49 0.91
CA ALA A 47 -2.42 24.38 -0.21
C ALA A 47 -3.51 23.82 -1.14
N CYS A 48 -3.47 22.52 -1.43
CA CYS A 48 -4.46 21.85 -2.28
C CYS A 48 -5.80 21.60 -1.58
N VAL A 49 -5.78 21.32 -0.29
CA VAL A 49 -7.00 21.13 0.51
C VAL A 49 -7.73 22.45 0.71
N GLY A 50 -6.99 23.49 1.04
CA GLY A 50 -7.53 24.82 1.35
C GLY A 50 -8.14 24.90 2.75
N ALA A 51 -8.57 26.09 3.14
CA ALA A 51 -9.20 26.34 4.43
C ALA A 51 -10.47 25.48 4.59
N SER A 52 -10.50 24.66 5.63
CA SER A 52 -11.63 23.76 5.91
C SER A 52 -12.02 22.84 4.73
N GLY A 53 -11.05 22.52 3.86
CA GLY A 53 -11.27 21.68 2.69
C GLY A 53 -11.97 22.39 1.52
N ALA A 54 -12.03 23.70 1.52
CA ALA A 54 -12.81 24.46 0.53
C ALA A 54 -12.33 24.25 -0.91
N ARG A 55 -11.02 24.23 -1.14
CA ARG A 55 -10.46 24.07 -2.50
C ARG A 55 -10.70 22.67 -3.07
N VAL A 56 -10.39 21.63 -2.31
CA VAL A 56 -10.62 20.25 -2.77
C VAL A 56 -12.11 19.96 -2.94
N ARG A 57 -12.96 20.53 -2.10
CA ARG A 57 -14.43 20.40 -2.21
C ARG A 57 -14.96 20.99 -3.51
N MET A 58 -14.46 22.13 -3.94
CA MET A 58 -14.81 22.74 -5.23
C MET A 58 -14.50 21.79 -6.39
N ILE A 59 -13.35 21.14 -6.36
CA ILE A 59 -12.94 20.20 -7.40
C ILE A 59 -13.79 18.93 -7.36
N VAL A 60 -14.06 18.39 -6.17
CA VAL A 60 -14.96 17.25 -5.98
C VAL A 60 -16.36 17.53 -6.54
N ASN A 61 -16.89 18.73 -6.30
CA ASN A 61 -18.19 19.15 -6.83
C ASN A 61 -18.17 19.28 -8.36
N GLU A 62 -17.11 19.82 -8.93
CA GLU A 62 -16.93 19.92 -10.39
C GLU A 62 -16.88 18.52 -11.04
N LEU A 63 -16.31 17.55 -10.36
CA LEU A 63 -16.24 16.13 -10.77
C LEU A 63 -17.49 15.32 -10.36
N ARG A 64 -18.55 15.98 -9.90
CA ARG A 64 -19.83 15.39 -9.52
C ARG A 64 -19.71 14.32 -8.42
N GLY A 65 -18.90 14.58 -7.42
CA GLY A 65 -18.75 13.73 -6.24
C GLY A 65 -17.64 12.69 -6.31
N GLU A 66 -16.77 12.72 -7.33
CA GLU A 66 -15.56 11.89 -7.38
C GLU A 66 -14.65 12.25 -6.21
N LYS A 67 -14.30 11.26 -5.38
CA LYS A 67 -13.45 11.47 -4.20
C LYS A 67 -12.01 11.74 -4.61
N ILE A 68 -11.34 12.64 -3.89
CA ILE A 68 -9.95 13.00 -4.14
C ILE A 68 -9.13 12.84 -2.88
N ASP A 69 -8.05 12.05 -2.97
CA ASP A 69 -7.03 11.93 -1.95
C ASP A 69 -5.80 12.72 -2.36
N ILE A 70 -5.36 13.62 -1.51
CA ILE A 70 -4.16 14.44 -1.71
C ILE A 70 -3.05 13.85 -0.85
N VAL A 71 -2.02 13.33 -1.51
CA VAL A 71 -0.91 12.59 -0.88
C VAL A 71 0.36 13.44 -0.97
N PRO A 72 1.12 13.60 0.13
CA PRO A 72 2.42 14.23 0.04
C PRO A 72 3.39 13.33 -0.73
N PHE A 73 4.03 13.87 -1.76
CA PHE A 73 5.08 13.16 -2.49
C PHE A 73 6.33 13.07 -1.62
N SER A 74 6.99 11.91 -1.64
CA SER A 74 8.29 11.69 -1.01
C SER A 74 9.21 10.94 -1.97
N GLU A 75 10.49 11.27 -1.96
CA GLU A 75 11.53 10.54 -2.69
C GLU A 75 11.88 9.21 -2.01
N GLU A 76 11.56 9.08 -0.72
CA GLU A 76 11.69 7.83 0.03
C GLU A 76 10.50 6.91 -0.30
N PRO A 77 10.75 5.76 -0.96
CA PRO A 77 9.67 4.88 -1.42
C PRO A 77 8.75 4.38 -0.30
N GLU A 78 9.32 4.05 0.86
CA GLU A 78 8.59 3.56 2.02
C GLU A 78 7.58 4.60 2.52
N GLU A 79 8.02 5.84 2.63
CA GLU A 79 7.17 6.94 3.07
C GLU A 79 6.08 7.24 2.03
N PHE A 80 6.45 7.29 0.75
CA PHE A 80 5.51 7.59 -0.32
C PHE A 80 4.41 6.53 -0.44
N VAL A 81 4.77 5.25 -0.41
CA VAL A 81 3.81 4.13 -0.44
C VAL A 81 2.89 4.17 0.79
N SER A 82 3.46 4.38 1.97
CA SER A 82 2.70 4.50 3.22
C SER A 82 1.64 5.60 3.16
N LYS A 83 2.04 6.79 2.70
CA LYS A 83 1.14 7.94 2.57
C LYS A 83 0.10 7.77 1.47
N ALA A 84 0.47 7.13 0.35
CA ALA A 84 -0.43 6.85 -0.76
C ALA A 84 -1.63 5.98 -0.36
N LEU A 85 -1.46 5.08 0.61
CA LEU A 85 -2.52 4.21 1.12
C LEU A 85 -3.51 4.90 2.06
N SER A 86 -3.30 6.20 2.35
CA SER A 86 -4.26 7.00 3.11
C SER A 86 -5.69 6.81 2.54
N PRO A 87 -6.74 6.71 3.38
CA PRO A 87 -6.78 6.94 4.82
C PRO A 87 -6.34 5.74 5.70
N ALA A 88 -5.93 4.62 5.11
CA ALA A 88 -5.45 3.48 5.88
C ALA A 88 -4.12 3.80 6.59
N LYS A 89 -3.98 3.31 7.80
CA LYS A 89 -2.75 3.44 8.59
C LYS A 89 -1.86 2.24 8.32
N VAL A 90 -0.63 2.50 7.92
CA VAL A 90 0.39 1.50 7.61
C VAL A 90 1.35 1.35 8.78
N GLN A 91 1.67 0.11 9.13
CA GLN A 91 2.63 -0.20 10.19
C GLN A 91 4.06 -0.22 9.67
N GLU A 92 4.29 -0.88 8.54
CA GLU A 92 5.60 -1.06 7.93
C GLU A 92 5.50 -1.18 6.41
N VAL A 93 6.50 -0.70 5.70
CA VAL A 93 6.68 -0.91 4.26
C VAL A 93 8.07 -1.48 4.03
N ARG A 94 8.15 -2.61 3.34
CA ARG A 94 9.40 -3.25 2.93
C ARG A 94 9.54 -3.13 1.41
N ILE A 95 10.60 -2.48 0.97
CA ILE A 95 10.87 -2.25 -0.46
C ILE A 95 11.83 -3.30 -0.99
N ASP A 96 11.43 -3.95 -2.08
CA ASP A 96 12.29 -4.79 -2.89
C ASP A 96 12.59 -4.07 -4.22
N MET A 97 13.81 -3.55 -4.34
CA MET A 97 14.24 -2.81 -5.51
C MET A 97 14.44 -3.71 -6.74
N GLU A 98 14.71 -4.99 -6.56
CA GLU A 98 14.94 -5.92 -7.67
C GLU A 98 13.64 -6.25 -8.38
N THR A 99 12.58 -6.51 -7.63
CA THR A 99 11.26 -6.83 -8.18
C THR A 99 10.35 -5.62 -8.39
N GLY A 100 10.72 -4.45 -7.84
CA GLY A 100 9.88 -3.26 -7.84
C GLY A 100 8.62 -3.41 -6.97
N THR A 101 8.69 -4.22 -5.92
CA THR A 101 7.57 -4.53 -5.04
C THR A 101 7.71 -3.83 -3.69
N ALA A 102 6.60 -3.31 -3.20
CA ALA A 102 6.45 -2.80 -1.84
C ALA A 102 5.54 -3.75 -1.05
N ASP A 103 6.11 -4.44 -0.07
CA ASP A 103 5.36 -5.24 0.88
C ASP A 103 4.89 -4.35 2.03
N VAL A 104 3.59 -4.19 2.13
CA VAL A 104 2.95 -3.29 3.10
C VAL A 104 2.28 -4.11 4.19
N ILE A 105 2.66 -3.83 5.43
CA ILE A 105 2.11 -4.48 6.61
C ILE A 105 1.24 -3.48 7.34
N VAL A 106 0.00 -3.87 7.58
CA VAL A 106 -0.99 -3.07 8.28
C VAL A 106 -1.53 -3.81 9.50
N PRO A 107 -2.00 -3.09 10.52
CA PRO A 107 -2.78 -3.72 11.59
C PRO A 107 -3.97 -4.48 11.02
N ASP A 108 -4.36 -5.59 11.62
CA ASP A 108 -5.43 -6.46 11.09
C ASP A 108 -6.73 -5.68 10.82
N TYR A 109 -7.09 -4.75 11.70
CA TYR A 109 -8.30 -3.92 11.54
C TYR A 109 -8.21 -2.88 10.41
N GLN A 110 -7.03 -2.62 9.84
CA GLN A 110 -6.81 -1.70 8.72
C GLN A 110 -6.78 -2.40 7.35
N LEU A 111 -6.71 -3.73 7.32
CA LEU A 111 -6.51 -4.49 6.08
C LEU A 111 -7.57 -4.16 5.00
N SER A 112 -8.83 -4.22 5.36
CA SER A 112 -9.93 -3.93 4.42
C SER A 112 -9.90 -2.49 3.91
N LEU A 113 -9.55 -1.53 4.76
CA LEU A 113 -9.42 -0.13 4.38
C LEU A 113 -8.22 0.10 3.46
N ALA A 114 -7.09 -0.53 3.74
CA ALA A 114 -5.88 -0.43 2.93
C ALA A 114 -6.08 -0.98 1.51
N ILE A 115 -6.73 -2.13 1.37
CA ILE A 115 -7.08 -2.73 0.08
C ILE A 115 -8.15 -1.89 -0.62
N GLY A 116 -9.16 -1.47 0.13
CA GLY A 116 -10.32 -0.72 -0.35
C GLY A 116 -11.35 -1.61 -1.03
N LYS A 117 -12.52 -1.03 -1.31
CA LYS A 117 -13.59 -1.70 -2.02
C LYS A 117 -13.11 -2.10 -3.42
N GLU A 118 -13.24 -3.40 -3.75
CA GLU A 118 -12.79 -3.96 -5.04
C GLU A 118 -11.29 -3.73 -5.33
N GLY A 119 -10.49 -3.56 -4.28
CA GLY A 119 -9.04 -3.29 -4.41
C GLY A 119 -8.70 -1.88 -4.87
N GLN A 120 -9.64 -0.95 -4.85
CA GLN A 120 -9.47 0.40 -5.40
C GLN A 120 -8.35 1.19 -4.73
N ASN A 121 -8.26 1.17 -3.39
CA ASN A 121 -7.22 1.91 -2.69
C ASN A 121 -5.81 1.40 -3.02
N ALA A 122 -5.63 0.07 -3.00
CA ALA A 122 -4.37 -0.57 -3.35
C ALA A 122 -3.99 -0.30 -4.83
N ARG A 123 -4.94 -0.43 -5.74
CA ARG A 123 -4.71 -0.23 -7.18
C ARG A 123 -4.35 1.21 -7.52
N LEU A 124 -5.07 2.20 -6.98
CA LEU A 124 -4.74 3.61 -7.19
C LEU A 124 -3.39 3.98 -6.57
N SER A 125 -3.08 3.46 -5.39
CA SER A 125 -1.80 3.69 -4.73
C SER A 125 -0.63 3.11 -5.54
N ALA A 126 -0.79 1.91 -6.10
CA ALA A 126 0.21 1.31 -6.98
C ALA A 126 0.47 2.15 -8.23
N ARG A 127 -0.59 2.63 -8.87
CA ARG A 127 -0.47 3.51 -10.05
C ARG A 127 0.13 4.87 -9.70
N LEU A 128 -0.20 5.42 -8.55
CA LEU A 128 0.31 6.71 -8.09
C LEU A 128 1.80 6.67 -7.82
N THR A 129 2.27 5.63 -7.14
CA THR A 129 3.65 5.49 -6.70
C THR A 129 4.56 4.81 -7.71
N GLY A 130 4.00 4.05 -8.63
CA GLY A 130 4.76 3.24 -9.59
C GLY A 130 5.30 1.92 -9.01
N TRP A 131 4.96 1.60 -7.77
CA TRP A 131 5.35 0.35 -7.10
C TRP A 131 4.26 -0.71 -7.23
N ARG A 132 4.65 -1.98 -7.35
CA ARG A 132 3.74 -3.09 -7.10
C ARG A 132 3.50 -3.16 -5.60
N ILE A 133 2.27 -3.03 -5.17
CA ILE A 133 1.91 -3.01 -3.75
C ILE A 133 1.25 -4.32 -3.36
N ASP A 134 1.85 -5.02 -2.39
CA ASP A 134 1.31 -6.22 -1.76
C ASP A 134 0.99 -5.89 -0.29
N ILE A 135 -0.28 -6.00 0.08
CA ILE A 135 -0.78 -5.61 1.40
C ILE A 135 -1.11 -6.85 2.21
N LYS A 136 -0.52 -6.94 3.40
CA LYS A 136 -0.74 -8.03 4.36
C LYS A 136 -1.08 -7.46 5.74
N SER A 137 -1.87 -8.20 6.49
CA SER A 137 -2.05 -7.91 7.91
C SER A 137 -0.82 -8.32 8.71
N GLU A 138 -0.65 -7.74 9.90
CA GLU A 138 0.41 -8.11 10.83
C GLU A 138 0.36 -9.60 11.20
N THR A 139 -0.83 -10.18 11.34
CA THR A 139 -1.01 -11.61 11.61
C THR A 139 -0.52 -12.46 10.44
N GLN A 140 -0.89 -12.14 9.21
CA GLN A 140 -0.42 -12.85 8.01
C GLN A 140 1.10 -12.79 7.87
N GLN A 141 1.71 -11.62 8.12
CA GLN A 141 3.15 -11.48 8.06
C GLN A 141 3.87 -12.29 9.13
N ALA A 142 3.34 -12.30 10.36
CA ALA A 142 3.90 -13.09 11.44
C ALA A 142 3.86 -14.59 11.14
N GLU A 143 2.78 -15.07 10.52
CA GLU A 143 2.67 -16.46 10.07
C GLU A 143 3.70 -16.79 8.99
N GLU A 144 3.87 -15.93 7.99
CA GLU A 144 4.90 -16.11 6.95
C GLU A 144 6.32 -16.10 7.52
N ASP A 145 6.63 -15.15 8.41
CA ASP A 145 7.94 -15.07 9.05
C ASP A 145 8.23 -16.30 9.92
N ALA A 146 7.22 -16.85 10.59
CA ALA A 146 7.34 -18.09 11.35
C ALA A 146 7.67 -19.28 10.43
N TYR A 147 7.01 -19.36 9.28
CA TYR A 147 7.29 -20.39 8.26
C TYR A 147 8.71 -20.30 7.71
N GLN A 148 9.20 -19.11 7.41
CA GLN A 148 10.53 -18.89 6.85
C GLN A 148 11.66 -19.18 7.86
N ASN A 149 11.38 -19.03 9.15
CA ASN A 149 12.35 -19.26 10.22
C ASN A 149 12.40 -20.72 10.71
N VAL A 150 11.58 -21.60 10.16
CA VAL A 150 11.65 -23.03 10.47
C VAL A 150 12.84 -23.64 9.75
N ASP A 151 13.75 -24.29 10.49
CA ASP A 151 14.85 -25.05 9.91
C ASP A 151 14.34 -26.38 9.36
N TRP A 152 14.00 -26.39 8.08
CA TRP A 152 13.48 -27.56 7.39
C TRP A 152 14.54 -28.65 7.17
N ALA A 153 15.83 -28.33 7.40
CA ALA A 153 16.92 -29.29 7.21
C ALA A 153 16.98 -30.30 8.37
N GLU A 154 16.45 -29.97 9.54
CA GLU A 154 16.36 -30.84 10.70
C GLU A 154 14.90 -31.17 10.98
N GLY A 155 14.52 -32.41 10.70
CA GLY A 155 13.18 -32.91 10.94
C GLY A 155 13.04 -34.34 10.44
N GLU A 156 11.86 -34.89 10.61
CA GLU A 156 11.53 -36.24 10.17
C GLU A 156 10.13 -36.30 9.56
N TRP A 157 9.94 -37.26 8.63
CA TRP A 157 8.63 -37.58 8.11
C TRP A 157 7.89 -38.44 9.12
N VAL A 158 6.76 -37.95 9.60
CA VAL A 158 5.89 -38.68 10.55
C VAL A 158 4.54 -38.95 9.91
N GLU A 159 3.90 -40.04 10.33
CA GLU A 159 2.53 -40.30 9.90
C GLU A 159 1.53 -39.54 10.77
N ASP A 160 0.69 -38.72 10.12
CA ASP A 160 -0.39 -38.01 10.80
C ASP A 160 -1.39 -39.07 11.36
N PRO A 161 -1.62 -39.07 12.67
CA PRO A 161 -2.48 -40.07 13.29
C PRO A 161 -3.97 -39.96 12.93
N GLU A 162 -4.40 -38.79 12.38
CA GLU A 162 -5.79 -38.58 11.98
C GLU A 162 -6.04 -38.90 10.50
N THR A 163 -5.08 -38.60 9.63
CA THR A 163 -5.23 -38.76 8.17
C THR A 163 -4.49 -39.98 7.62
N GLY A 164 -3.43 -40.45 8.31
CA GLY A 164 -2.56 -41.54 7.85
C GLY A 164 -1.59 -41.12 6.75
N GLU A 165 -1.49 -39.82 6.47
CA GLU A 165 -0.56 -39.27 5.48
C GLU A 165 0.80 -38.94 6.11
N GLN A 166 1.85 -39.01 5.30
CA GLN A 166 3.19 -38.57 5.75
C GLN A 166 3.32 -37.07 5.71
N VAL A 167 3.64 -36.49 6.86
CA VAL A 167 3.88 -35.04 7.02
C VAL A 167 5.28 -34.83 7.57
N TRP A 168 5.94 -33.77 7.08
CA TRP A 168 7.25 -33.38 7.58
C TRP A 168 7.12 -32.65 8.92
N GLN A 169 7.80 -33.12 9.93
CA GLN A 169 7.84 -32.49 11.23
C GLN A 169 9.24 -31.96 11.54
N PRO A 170 9.41 -30.65 11.70
CA PRO A 170 10.68 -30.04 12.08
C PRO A 170 11.14 -30.51 13.47
N ALA A 171 12.45 -30.69 13.66
CA ALA A 171 13.04 -31.15 14.92
C ALA A 171 12.81 -30.18 16.09
N GLU A 172 12.71 -28.87 15.82
CA GLU A 172 12.52 -27.84 16.82
C GLU A 172 11.04 -27.46 17.09
N GLY A 173 10.10 -28.20 16.51
CA GLY A 173 8.67 -28.01 16.76
C GLY A 173 8.08 -26.82 15.99
N GLY A 174 7.77 -27.02 14.75
CA GLY A 174 6.95 -26.14 13.91
C GLY A 174 5.70 -26.87 13.43
N PRO A 175 4.85 -26.24 12.62
CA PRO A 175 3.72 -26.91 11.99
C PRO A 175 4.21 -28.05 11.09
N ALA A 176 3.55 -29.20 11.16
CA ALA A 176 3.82 -30.30 10.24
C ALA A 176 3.39 -29.93 8.82
N LEU A 177 4.20 -30.24 7.82
CA LEU A 177 3.90 -29.97 6.42
C LEU A 177 3.59 -31.23 5.64
N SER A 178 2.63 -31.14 4.73
CA SER A 178 2.39 -32.19 3.74
C SER A 178 3.53 -32.28 2.71
N ALA A 179 3.62 -33.40 1.98
CA ALA A 179 4.64 -33.56 0.95
C ALA A 179 4.58 -32.49 -0.15
N GLU A 180 3.39 -32.05 -0.52
CA GLU A 180 3.19 -30.97 -1.53
C GLU A 180 3.70 -29.61 -1.04
N GLU A 181 3.47 -29.30 0.23
CA GLU A 181 3.95 -28.06 0.86
C GLU A 181 5.47 -28.08 1.04
N TRP A 182 6.05 -29.24 1.30
CA TRP A 182 7.50 -29.41 1.42
C TRP A 182 8.22 -29.16 0.09
N GLU A 183 7.71 -29.73 -1.01
CA GLU A 183 8.29 -29.54 -2.35
C GLU A 183 8.24 -28.07 -2.79
N ALA A 184 7.19 -27.34 -2.41
CA ALA A 184 7.04 -25.92 -2.73
C ALA A 184 8.03 -25.00 -1.99
N THR A 185 8.57 -25.46 -0.85
CA THR A 185 9.54 -24.68 -0.02
C THR A 185 10.99 -25.03 -0.28
N SER A 186 11.28 -26.05 -1.11
CA SER A 186 12.66 -26.55 -1.34
C SER A 186 13.35 -25.92 -2.55
N ASP A 187 12.70 -25.00 -3.29
CA ASP A 187 13.26 -24.19 -4.35
C ASP A 187 13.58 -22.80 -3.82
#